data_439f4b20206a061d8506fcd8a1dbf53d
#
_entry.id   439f4b20206a061d8506fcd8a1dbf53d
#
_cell.length_a   1.000
_cell.length_b   1.000
_cell.length_c   1.000
_cell.angle_alpha   90.00
_cell.angle_beta   90.00
_cell.angle_gamma   90.00
#
_symmetry.space_group_name_H-M   'P 1'
#
loop_
_entity.id
_entity.type
_entity.pdbx_description
1 polymer ?
#
loop_
_entity_poly.entity_id
_entity_poly.type
_entity_poly.pdbx_seq_one_letter_code
_entity_poly.pdbx_strand_id
1 'polypeptide(L)'
;MTRVPTLESRIDDLYATRLDEFVAARAALAAELKGVEARRVKELKKPTSVPWAVNQVYWHARGAFERLQQSGTALRRAQVAALEGQSADVHAAVGVHRKAIATAVEQAMKLAQAAGIHPSRDGLTRTFEALSLASTPPEPPGRLTHPMQPGGFEMLAGVEPARRGAPQSRPASPPDAEQVAANERTRQRAAAAATRRRDAAIASLERAVLRAKENAALARRAWDRATDELAAAERRLVAMRDSRQDVDPSGV
;
A
#
# COMPACT_ATOMS: atom_id res chain seq x y z
N MET A 1 1.59 -22.64 -35.18
CA MET A 1 0.18 -22.78 -34.74
C MET A 1 -0.09 -21.67 -33.76
N THR A 2 -0.78 -20.60 -34.15
CA THR A 2 -1.15 -19.47 -33.30
C THR A 2 -2.28 -19.91 -32.38
N ARG A 3 -2.01 -20.06 -31.09
CA ARG A 3 -2.99 -20.44 -30.09
C ARG A 3 -4.03 -19.32 -29.98
N VAL A 4 -5.30 -19.61 -30.25
CA VAL A 4 -6.41 -18.65 -30.08
C VAL A 4 -6.42 -18.22 -28.60
N PRO A 5 -6.34 -16.91 -28.30
CA PRO A 5 -6.32 -16.44 -26.91
C PRO A 5 -7.64 -16.80 -26.21
N THR A 6 -7.56 -17.30 -24.99
CA THR A 6 -8.73 -17.63 -24.18
C THR A 6 -9.42 -16.34 -23.74
N LEU A 7 -10.72 -16.42 -23.37
CA LEU A 7 -11.43 -15.26 -22.81
C LEU A 7 -10.70 -14.68 -21.59
N GLU A 8 -10.18 -15.53 -20.72
CA GLU A 8 -9.42 -15.09 -19.55
C GLU A 8 -8.16 -14.30 -19.93
N SER A 9 -7.40 -14.76 -20.94
CA SER A 9 -6.24 -14.01 -21.44
C SER A 9 -6.65 -12.65 -22.02
N ARG A 10 -7.77 -12.56 -22.72
CA ARG A 10 -8.27 -11.28 -23.25
C ARG A 10 -8.76 -10.34 -22.15
N ILE A 11 -9.29 -10.87 -21.06
CA ILE A 11 -9.61 -10.10 -19.87
C ILE A 11 -8.32 -9.61 -19.18
N ASP A 12 -7.29 -10.43 -19.13
CA ASP A 12 -5.97 -10.04 -18.61
C ASP A 12 -5.39 -8.87 -19.41
N ASP A 13 -5.40 -8.96 -20.73
CA ASP A 13 -4.97 -7.89 -21.63
C ASP A 13 -5.76 -6.60 -21.41
N LEU A 14 -7.07 -6.70 -21.15
CA LEU A 14 -7.92 -5.56 -20.82
C LEU A 14 -7.47 -4.85 -19.51
N TYR A 15 -7.11 -5.61 -18.48
CA TYR A 15 -6.62 -5.03 -17.22
C TYR A 15 -5.16 -4.54 -17.30
N ALA A 16 -4.40 -5.01 -18.29
CA ALA A 16 -3.07 -4.49 -18.59
C ALA A 16 -3.10 -3.18 -19.40
N THR A 17 -4.23 -2.84 -20.05
CA THR A 17 -4.40 -1.62 -20.85
C THR A 17 -4.27 -0.34 -20.02
N ARG A 18 -4.08 0.78 -20.72
CA ARG A 18 -4.14 2.12 -20.09
C ARG A 18 -5.51 2.39 -19.46
N LEU A 19 -5.50 3.11 -18.34
CA LEU A 19 -6.72 3.37 -17.57
C LEU A 19 -7.78 4.16 -18.35
N ASP A 20 -7.36 5.11 -19.17
CA ASP A 20 -8.23 5.91 -20.03
C ASP A 20 -8.86 5.09 -21.16
N GLU A 21 -8.16 4.12 -21.69
CA GLU A 21 -8.59 3.24 -22.78
C GLU A 21 -9.48 2.07 -22.31
N PHE A 22 -9.52 1.75 -21.02
CA PHE A 22 -10.19 0.57 -20.47
C PHE A 22 -11.64 0.44 -20.92
N VAL A 23 -12.43 1.52 -20.92
CA VAL A 23 -13.86 1.48 -21.25
C VAL A 23 -14.08 1.18 -22.74
N ALA A 24 -13.28 1.79 -23.61
CA ALA A 24 -13.33 1.53 -25.05
C ALA A 24 -12.87 0.10 -25.38
N ALA A 25 -11.76 -0.36 -24.78
CA ALA A 25 -11.26 -1.72 -24.94
C ALA A 25 -12.25 -2.78 -24.44
N ARG A 26 -12.90 -2.53 -23.29
CA ARG A 26 -13.96 -3.40 -22.76
C ARG A 26 -15.16 -3.49 -23.72
N ALA A 27 -15.59 -2.35 -24.27
CA ALA A 27 -16.70 -2.31 -25.22
C ALA A 27 -16.35 -3.06 -26.52
N ALA A 28 -15.14 -2.87 -27.05
CA ALA A 28 -14.66 -3.59 -28.23
C ALA A 28 -14.61 -5.10 -27.99
N LEU A 29 -14.01 -5.52 -26.86
CA LEU A 29 -13.94 -6.93 -26.47
C LEU A 29 -15.34 -7.55 -26.35
N ALA A 30 -16.29 -6.84 -25.74
CA ALA A 30 -17.66 -7.32 -25.59
C ALA A 30 -18.43 -7.41 -26.92
N ALA A 31 -18.10 -6.57 -27.89
CA ALA A 31 -18.72 -6.60 -29.22
C ALA A 31 -18.29 -7.82 -30.06
N GLU A 32 -17.09 -8.34 -29.84
CA GLU A 32 -16.56 -9.53 -30.50
C GLU A 32 -17.13 -10.85 -29.94
N LEU A 33 -17.74 -10.80 -28.76
CA LEU A 33 -18.24 -11.95 -28.02
C LEU A 33 -19.78 -12.04 -28.14
N LYS A 34 -20.35 -13.22 -27.83
CA LYS A 34 -21.78 -13.46 -27.84
C LYS A 34 -22.27 -14.03 -26.50
N GLY A 35 -23.56 -13.88 -26.24
CA GLY A 35 -24.23 -14.53 -25.11
C GLY A 35 -23.68 -14.18 -23.76
N VAL A 36 -23.34 -15.19 -22.96
CA VAL A 36 -22.90 -15.06 -21.57
C VAL A 36 -21.54 -14.39 -21.47
N GLU A 37 -20.62 -14.67 -22.39
CA GLU A 37 -19.28 -14.09 -22.38
C GLU A 37 -19.30 -12.59 -22.64
N ALA A 38 -20.09 -12.13 -23.61
CA ALA A 38 -20.28 -10.71 -23.88
C ALA A 38 -20.86 -9.97 -22.66
N ARG A 39 -21.84 -10.59 -21.98
CA ARG A 39 -22.43 -10.03 -20.75
C ARG A 39 -21.39 -9.94 -19.62
N ARG A 40 -20.65 -11.03 -19.39
CA ARG A 40 -19.58 -11.07 -18.39
C ARG A 40 -18.55 -9.95 -18.62
N VAL A 41 -18.10 -9.73 -19.85
CA VAL A 41 -17.13 -8.67 -20.16
C VAL A 41 -17.72 -7.27 -19.94
N LYS A 42 -18.98 -7.04 -20.30
CA LYS A 42 -19.66 -5.75 -20.03
C LYS A 42 -19.75 -5.40 -18.55
N GLU A 43 -19.87 -6.41 -17.68
CA GLU A 43 -19.97 -6.27 -16.22
C GLU A 43 -18.61 -6.03 -15.54
N LEU A 44 -17.48 -6.21 -16.24
CA LEU A 44 -16.16 -5.95 -15.66
C LEU A 44 -16.03 -4.48 -15.25
N LYS A 45 -15.59 -4.27 -14.00
CA LYS A 45 -15.45 -2.95 -13.44
C LYS A 45 -14.12 -2.32 -13.88
N LYS A 46 -14.17 -1.03 -14.21
CA LYS A 46 -12.96 -0.23 -14.44
C LYS A 46 -12.24 -0.03 -13.12
N PRO A 47 -10.93 -0.32 -13.01
CA PRO A 47 -10.16 -0.02 -11.80
C PRO A 47 -10.06 1.49 -11.56
N THR A 48 -9.93 1.89 -10.29
CA THR A 48 -9.51 3.24 -9.96
C THR A 48 -7.98 3.39 -10.08
N SER A 49 -7.42 4.58 -9.90
CA SER A 49 -5.99 4.85 -10.13
C SER A 49 -5.04 3.98 -9.33
N VAL A 50 -5.34 3.71 -8.05
CA VAL A 50 -4.49 2.88 -7.18
C VAL A 50 -4.53 1.41 -7.59
N PRO A 51 -5.68 0.72 -7.69
CA PRO A 51 -5.75 -0.65 -8.19
C PRO A 51 -5.15 -0.82 -9.58
N TRP A 52 -5.40 0.13 -10.49
CA TRP A 52 -4.81 0.10 -11.81
C TRP A 52 -3.27 0.07 -11.74
N ALA A 53 -2.66 0.97 -10.96
CA ALA A 53 -1.21 1.01 -10.81
C ALA A 53 -0.64 -0.28 -10.17
N VAL A 54 -1.37 -0.89 -9.22
CA VAL A 54 -1.03 -2.20 -8.65
C VAL A 54 -1.09 -3.30 -9.72
N ASN A 55 -2.11 -3.30 -10.57
CA ASN A 55 -2.23 -4.24 -11.70
C ASN A 55 -1.07 -4.05 -12.68
N GLN A 56 -0.65 -2.82 -12.98
CA GLN A 56 0.50 -2.57 -13.86
C GLN A 56 1.80 -3.15 -13.30
N VAL A 57 2.00 -3.15 -11.97
CA VAL A 57 3.16 -3.83 -11.36
C VAL A 57 3.10 -5.35 -11.59
N TYR A 58 1.91 -5.95 -11.48
CA TYR A 58 1.73 -7.37 -11.79
C TYR A 58 2.09 -7.71 -13.24
N TRP A 59 1.67 -6.88 -14.20
CA TRP A 59 1.87 -7.12 -15.63
C TRP A 59 3.27 -6.74 -16.11
N HIS A 60 3.83 -5.62 -15.67
CA HIS A 60 5.03 -5.03 -16.24
C HIS A 60 6.26 -5.02 -15.31
N ALA A 61 6.08 -5.33 -14.03
CA ALA A 61 7.16 -5.43 -13.04
C ALA A 61 7.06 -6.72 -12.21
N ARG A 62 6.83 -7.85 -12.88
CA ARG A 62 6.53 -9.15 -12.30
C ARG A 62 7.46 -9.54 -11.16
N GLY A 63 8.76 -9.35 -11.32
CA GLY A 63 9.74 -9.67 -10.28
C GLY A 63 9.58 -8.84 -8.99
N ALA A 64 9.10 -7.58 -9.08
CA ALA A 64 8.79 -6.79 -7.89
C ALA A 64 7.54 -7.31 -7.20
N PHE A 65 6.51 -7.68 -7.96
CA PHE A 65 5.28 -8.26 -7.44
C PHE A 65 5.54 -9.60 -6.74
N GLU A 66 6.32 -10.50 -7.34
CA GLU A 66 6.65 -11.80 -6.76
C GLU A 66 7.47 -11.68 -5.48
N ARG A 67 8.46 -10.79 -5.43
CA ARG A 67 9.21 -10.52 -4.20
C ARG A 67 8.32 -9.99 -3.08
N LEU A 68 7.35 -9.14 -3.42
CA LEU A 68 6.36 -8.66 -2.46
C LEU A 68 5.54 -9.81 -1.87
N GLN A 69 5.00 -10.70 -2.70
CA GLN A 69 4.21 -11.86 -2.26
C GLN A 69 5.03 -12.83 -1.41
N GLN A 70 6.26 -13.12 -1.83
CA GLN A 70 7.18 -13.98 -1.08
C GLN A 70 7.51 -13.39 0.29
N SER A 71 7.78 -12.08 0.36
CA SER A 71 8.09 -11.41 1.63
C SER A 71 6.89 -11.36 2.58
N GLY A 72 5.66 -11.18 2.07
CA GLY A 72 4.44 -11.23 2.86
C GLY A 72 4.17 -12.64 3.41
N THR A 73 4.40 -13.66 2.59
CA THR A 73 4.30 -15.06 3.01
C THR A 73 5.35 -15.40 4.09
N ALA A 74 6.59 -14.94 3.92
CA ALA A 74 7.66 -15.15 4.91
C ALA A 74 7.33 -14.45 6.23
N LEU A 75 6.81 -13.22 6.18
CA LEU A 75 6.39 -12.48 7.37
C LEU A 75 5.28 -13.22 8.14
N ARG A 76 4.23 -13.68 7.44
CA ARG A 76 3.16 -14.48 8.07
C ARG A 76 3.70 -15.75 8.73
N ARG A 77 4.59 -16.48 8.06
CA ARG A 77 5.21 -17.69 8.62
C ARG A 77 6.01 -17.37 9.89
N ALA A 78 6.81 -16.31 9.88
CA ALA A 78 7.57 -15.88 11.05
C ALA A 78 6.66 -15.49 12.22
N GLN A 79 5.55 -14.79 11.94
CA GLN A 79 4.57 -14.43 12.96
C GLN A 79 3.88 -15.67 13.57
N VAL A 80 3.46 -16.63 12.75
CA VAL A 80 2.85 -17.88 13.22
C VAL A 80 3.84 -18.67 14.07
N ALA A 81 5.08 -18.87 13.60
CA ALA A 81 6.12 -19.56 14.33
C ALA A 81 6.40 -18.91 15.71
N ALA A 82 6.44 -17.58 15.77
CA ALA A 82 6.60 -16.87 17.03
C ALA A 82 5.42 -17.05 17.98
N LEU A 83 4.17 -17.12 17.48
CA LEU A 83 2.98 -17.42 18.28
C LEU A 83 2.97 -18.86 18.81
N GLU A 84 3.58 -19.79 18.09
CA GLU A 84 3.77 -21.19 18.49
C GLU A 84 4.96 -21.41 19.44
N GLY A 85 5.66 -20.32 19.82
CA GLY A 85 6.84 -20.37 20.69
C GLY A 85 8.11 -20.87 20.00
N GLN A 86 8.10 -20.94 18.68
CA GLN A 86 9.28 -21.30 17.88
C GLN A 86 10.20 -20.08 17.70
N SER A 87 11.51 -20.33 17.54
CA SER A 87 12.47 -19.27 17.23
C SER A 87 12.24 -18.76 15.80
N ALA A 88 11.80 -17.50 15.67
CA ALA A 88 11.60 -16.84 14.39
C ALA A 88 12.01 -15.37 14.46
N ASP A 89 12.81 -14.90 13.51
CA ASP A 89 13.20 -13.49 13.43
C ASP A 89 12.11 -12.68 12.69
N VAL A 90 11.05 -12.35 13.44
CA VAL A 90 9.93 -11.52 12.96
C VAL A 90 10.42 -10.12 12.58
N HIS A 91 11.43 -9.59 13.30
CA HIS A 91 11.94 -8.24 13.02
C HIS A 91 12.62 -8.16 11.65
N ALA A 92 13.48 -9.12 11.33
CA ALA A 92 14.09 -9.22 10.00
C ALA A 92 13.04 -9.43 8.90
N ALA A 93 12.04 -10.29 9.12
CA ALA A 93 10.95 -10.51 8.17
C ALA A 93 10.14 -9.23 7.90
N VAL A 94 9.83 -8.43 8.92
CA VAL A 94 9.19 -7.10 8.78
C VAL A 94 10.07 -6.16 7.95
N GLY A 95 11.38 -6.13 8.21
CA GLY A 95 12.31 -5.29 7.46
C GLY A 95 12.35 -5.62 5.97
N VAL A 96 12.43 -6.92 5.63
CA VAL A 96 12.41 -7.41 4.24
C VAL A 96 11.09 -7.07 3.56
N HIS A 97 9.97 -7.30 4.25
CA HIS A 97 8.64 -7.03 3.72
C HIS A 97 8.42 -5.52 3.44
N ARG A 98 8.83 -4.65 4.37
CA ARG A 98 8.76 -3.19 4.19
C ARG A 98 9.57 -2.73 2.97
N LYS A 99 10.76 -3.30 2.75
CA LYS A 99 11.59 -3.05 1.56
C LYS A 99 10.89 -3.47 0.27
N ALA A 100 10.26 -4.64 0.27
CA ALA A 100 9.52 -5.15 -0.89
C ALA A 100 8.32 -4.26 -1.23
N ILE A 101 7.56 -3.79 -0.23
CA ILE A 101 6.46 -2.81 -0.41
C ILE A 101 7.01 -1.52 -1.03
N ALA A 102 8.09 -0.95 -0.49
CA ALA A 102 8.68 0.28 -1.01
C ALA A 102 9.07 0.13 -2.49
N THR A 103 9.72 -0.97 -2.87
CA THR A 103 10.08 -1.26 -4.26
C THR A 103 8.84 -1.38 -5.16
N ALA A 104 7.79 -2.08 -4.72
CA ALA A 104 6.55 -2.21 -5.47
C ALA A 104 5.85 -0.86 -5.68
N VAL A 105 5.82 0.00 -4.65
CA VAL A 105 5.27 1.37 -4.73
C VAL A 105 6.05 2.22 -5.73
N GLU A 106 7.39 2.14 -5.73
CA GLU A 106 8.22 2.87 -6.70
C GLU A 106 7.95 2.44 -8.14
N GLN A 107 7.83 1.13 -8.39
CA GLN A 107 7.47 0.61 -9.71
C GLN A 107 6.07 1.07 -10.12
N ALA A 108 5.08 1.01 -9.23
CA ALA A 108 3.73 1.48 -9.48
C ALA A 108 3.68 2.98 -9.83
N MET A 109 4.41 3.81 -9.08
CA MET A 109 4.51 5.24 -9.34
C MET A 109 5.16 5.54 -10.69
N LYS A 110 6.25 4.83 -11.04
CA LYS A 110 6.92 4.96 -12.34
C LYS A 110 5.99 4.61 -13.51
N LEU A 111 5.29 3.48 -13.42
CA LEU A 111 4.35 3.04 -14.45
C LEU A 111 3.15 3.99 -14.57
N ALA A 112 2.63 4.48 -13.45
CA ALA A 112 1.54 5.44 -13.42
C ALA A 112 1.94 6.80 -14.01
N GLN A 113 3.12 7.30 -13.68
CA GLN A 113 3.65 8.55 -14.24
C GLN A 113 3.81 8.46 -15.76
N ALA A 114 4.31 7.34 -16.28
CA ALA A 114 4.43 7.10 -17.72
C ALA A 114 3.07 7.12 -18.44
N ALA A 115 1.99 6.79 -17.74
CA ALA A 115 0.61 6.84 -18.25
C ALA A 115 -0.12 8.16 -17.95
N GLY A 116 0.53 9.13 -17.30
CA GLY A 116 -0.09 10.39 -16.89
C GLY A 116 -1.08 10.26 -15.72
N ILE A 117 -0.95 9.21 -14.91
CA ILE A 117 -1.83 8.92 -13.78
C ILE A 117 -1.07 9.17 -12.47
N HIS A 118 -1.77 9.76 -11.49
CA HIS A 118 -1.18 10.14 -10.20
C HIS A 118 -1.91 9.45 -9.03
N PRO A 119 -1.63 8.16 -8.76
CA PRO A 119 -2.20 7.45 -7.63
C PRO A 119 -1.61 7.96 -6.31
N SER A 120 -2.38 7.88 -5.23
CA SER A 120 -1.88 8.17 -3.88
C SER A 120 -0.81 7.16 -3.46
N ARG A 121 0.39 7.62 -3.10
CA ARG A 121 1.47 6.77 -2.59
C ARG A 121 1.05 5.98 -1.35
N ASP A 122 0.32 6.62 -0.45
CA ASP A 122 -0.22 6.00 0.76
C ASP A 122 -1.28 4.92 0.42
N GLY A 123 -2.15 5.20 -0.56
CA GLY A 123 -3.09 4.21 -1.10
C GLY A 123 -2.40 3.00 -1.71
N LEU A 124 -1.31 3.19 -2.45
CA LEU A 124 -0.48 2.11 -3.00
C LEU A 124 0.16 1.28 -1.88
N THR A 125 0.77 1.93 -0.89
CA THR A 125 1.41 1.26 0.25
C THR A 125 0.42 0.36 0.97
N ARG A 126 -0.76 0.87 1.36
CA ARG A 126 -1.81 0.10 2.03
C ARG A 126 -2.32 -1.05 1.17
N THR A 127 -2.52 -0.82 -0.13
CA THR A 127 -3.02 -1.86 -1.03
C THR A 127 -1.99 -2.98 -1.24
N PHE A 128 -0.70 -2.66 -1.40
CA PHE A 128 0.36 -3.66 -1.51
C PHE A 128 0.55 -4.44 -0.21
N GLU A 129 0.49 -3.77 0.94
CA GLU A 129 0.55 -4.42 2.25
C GLU A 129 -0.62 -5.40 2.43
N ALA A 130 -1.85 -4.95 2.20
CA ALA A 130 -3.04 -5.80 2.28
C ALA A 130 -2.97 -6.98 1.31
N LEU A 131 -2.57 -6.75 0.06
CA LEU A 131 -2.51 -7.77 -0.99
C LEU A 131 -1.45 -8.84 -0.67
N SER A 132 -0.29 -8.46 -0.16
CA SER A 132 0.81 -9.38 0.15
C SER A 132 0.57 -10.23 1.40
N LEU A 133 -0.24 -9.70 2.33
CA LEU A 133 -0.61 -10.40 3.56
C LEU A 133 -1.93 -11.17 3.45
N ALA A 134 -2.71 -10.96 2.41
CA ALA A 134 -3.95 -11.71 2.20
C ALA A 134 -3.66 -13.19 1.90
N SER A 135 -4.30 -14.11 2.64
CA SER A 135 -4.27 -15.55 2.33
C SER A 135 -5.04 -15.87 1.05
N THR A 136 -6.14 -15.16 0.84
CA THR A 136 -6.96 -15.25 -0.38
C THR A 136 -7.31 -13.83 -0.83
N PRO A 137 -6.71 -13.31 -1.91
CA PRO A 137 -7.09 -12.01 -2.47
C PRO A 137 -8.55 -12.03 -2.92
N PRO A 138 -9.29 -10.92 -2.77
CA PRO A 138 -10.70 -10.84 -3.18
C PRO A 138 -10.89 -10.86 -4.70
N GLU A 139 -9.86 -10.50 -5.45
CA GLU A 139 -9.85 -10.46 -6.91
C GLU A 139 -8.57 -11.12 -7.43
N PRO A 140 -8.58 -11.71 -8.63
CA PRO A 140 -7.39 -12.32 -9.22
C PRO A 140 -6.23 -11.33 -9.34
N PRO A 141 -4.97 -11.77 -9.17
CA PRO A 141 -3.81 -10.91 -9.35
C PRO A 141 -3.82 -10.24 -10.74
N GLY A 142 -3.55 -8.94 -10.76
CA GLY A 142 -3.57 -8.15 -12.00
C GLY A 142 -4.94 -7.66 -12.45
N ARG A 143 -6.02 -7.98 -11.71
CA ARG A 143 -7.41 -7.55 -12.02
C ARG A 143 -8.07 -6.79 -10.88
N LEU A 144 -7.29 -6.22 -9.99
CA LEU A 144 -7.81 -5.47 -8.85
C LEU A 144 -8.63 -4.25 -9.34
N THR A 145 -9.83 -4.06 -8.81
CA THR A 145 -10.73 -2.96 -9.19
C THR A 145 -10.89 -1.91 -8.10
N HIS A 146 -10.71 -2.30 -6.83
CA HIS A 146 -10.81 -1.42 -5.67
C HIS A 146 -9.51 -1.43 -4.84
N PRO A 147 -9.16 -0.32 -4.15
CA PRO A 147 -8.05 -0.32 -3.20
C PRO A 147 -8.32 -1.31 -2.06
N MET A 148 -7.30 -2.05 -1.67
CA MET A 148 -7.39 -2.92 -0.50
C MET A 148 -6.96 -2.16 0.76
N GLN A 149 -7.58 -2.51 1.88
CA GLN A 149 -7.19 -2.07 3.21
C GLN A 149 -6.55 -3.26 3.94
N PRO A 150 -5.48 -3.06 4.72
CA PRO A 150 -4.99 -4.11 5.59
C PRO A 150 -6.13 -4.55 6.50
N GLY A 151 -6.51 -5.82 6.43
CA GLY A 151 -7.51 -6.40 7.31
C GLY A 151 -7.00 -6.32 8.76
N GLY A 152 -7.89 -6.02 9.67
CA GLY A 152 -7.63 -6.24 11.09
C GLY A 152 -7.42 -7.74 11.38
N PHE A 153 -7.68 -8.18 12.61
CA PHE A 153 -7.48 -9.54 13.12
C PHE A 153 -8.06 -10.69 12.26
N GLU A 154 -8.87 -10.40 11.26
CA GLU A 154 -9.41 -11.36 10.28
C GLU A 154 -8.30 -12.09 9.47
N MET A 155 -7.11 -11.51 9.37
CA MET A 155 -5.96 -12.16 8.71
C MET A 155 -5.36 -13.33 9.52
N LEU A 156 -5.71 -13.46 10.80
CA LEU A 156 -5.36 -14.60 11.65
C LEU A 156 -6.44 -15.69 11.67
N ALA A 157 -7.60 -15.45 11.05
CA ALA A 157 -8.71 -16.40 11.00
C ALA A 157 -8.43 -17.68 10.17
N GLY A 158 -7.28 -17.75 9.51
CA GLY A 158 -6.81 -18.96 8.81
C GLY A 158 -5.95 -19.90 9.65
N VAL A 159 -5.65 -19.55 10.90
CA VAL A 159 -5.00 -20.43 11.87
C VAL A 159 -6.08 -21.17 12.64
N GLU A 160 -6.57 -22.29 12.10
CA GLU A 160 -7.27 -23.24 12.93
C GLU A 160 -6.28 -23.76 13.99
N PRO A 161 -6.55 -23.56 15.29
CA PRO A 161 -5.75 -24.24 16.31
C PRO A 161 -5.92 -25.74 16.05
N ALA A 162 -4.81 -26.46 15.95
CA ALA A 162 -4.81 -27.90 15.76
C ALA A 162 -5.81 -28.53 16.72
N ARG A 163 -6.91 -29.05 16.20
CA ARG A 163 -7.92 -29.75 16.97
C ARG A 163 -7.26 -31.02 17.51
N ARG A 164 -6.81 -30.98 18.75
CA ARG A 164 -6.68 -32.20 19.52
C ARG A 164 -8.06 -32.85 19.62
N GLY A 165 -8.15 -34.09 19.19
CA GLY A 165 -9.26 -35.02 19.13
C GLY A 165 -10.57 -34.52 19.75
N ALA A 166 -11.62 -34.44 18.96
CA ALA A 166 -12.95 -34.17 19.42
C ALA A 166 -13.44 -35.29 20.32
N PRO A 167 -13.88 -34.99 21.55
CA PRO A 167 -14.80 -35.85 22.27
C PRO A 167 -16.17 -35.70 21.60
N GLN A 168 -16.81 -36.85 21.34
CA GLN A 168 -18.14 -36.93 20.76
C GLN A 168 -19.14 -36.04 21.52
N SER A 169 -19.86 -35.23 20.78
CA SER A 169 -20.87 -34.30 21.24
C SER A 169 -21.99 -34.99 21.99
N ARG A 170 -22.06 -34.74 23.29
CA ARG A 170 -23.31 -34.82 24.07
C ARG A 170 -24.13 -33.58 23.76
N PRO A 171 -25.47 -33.64 23.70
CA PRO A 171 -26.30 -32.45 23.46
C PRO A 171 -26.01 -31.40 24.54
N ALA A 172 -25.67 -30.20 24.10
CA ALA A 172 -25.37 -29.06 24.97
C ALA A 172 -26.58 -28.65 25.76
N SER A 173 -26.45 -28.67 27.08
CA SER A 173 -27.35 -27.93 27.99
C SER A 173 -27.25 -26.42 27.65
N PRO A 174 -28.33 -25.65 27.86
CA PRO A 174 -28.29 -24.21 27.61
C PRO A 174 -27.15 -23.56 28.41
N PRO A 175 -26.40 -22.61 27.84
CA PRO A 175 -25.26 -22.01 28.52
C PRO A 175 -25.73 -21.32 29.80
N ASP A 176 -25.07 -21.60 30.94
CA ASP A 176 -25.32 -20.97 32.22
C ASP A 176 -25.25 -19.45 32.05
N ALA A 177 -26.28 -18.73 32.57
CA ALA A 177 -26.39 -17.27 32.47
C ALA A 177 -25.15 -16.54 33.01
N GLU A 178 -24.42 -17.16 33.91
CA GLU A 178 -23.17 -16.68 34.48
C GLU A 178 -22.02 -16.72 33.48
N GLN A 179 -21.94 -17.74 32.63
CA GLN A 179 -20.96 -17.87 31.59
C GLN A 179 -21.18 -16.89 30.43
N VAL A 180 -22.43 -16.61 30.10
CA VAL A 180 -22.82 -15.57 29.12
C VAL A 180 -22.40 -14.19 29.62
N ALA A 181 -22.72 -13.87 30.92
CA ALA A 181 -22.33 -12.61 31.52
C ALA A 181 -20.81 -12.42 31.66
N ALA A 182 -20.05 -13.48 31.94
CA ALA A 182 -18.60 -13.46 31.99
C ALA A 182 -17.98 -13.19 30.60
N ASN A 183 -18.51 -13.81 29.57
CA ASN A 183 -18.08 -13.60 28.19
C ASN A 183 -18.38 -12.15 27.72
N GLU A 184 -19.53 -11.61 28.11
CA GLU A 184 -19.93 -10.25 27.77
C GLU A 184 -19.06 -9.20 28.48
N ARG A 185 -18.71 -9.40 29.74
CA ARG A 185 -17.75 -8.56 30.50
C ARG A 185 -16.34 -8.61 29.84
N THR A 186 -15.92 -9.78 29.38
CA THR A 186 -14.63 -9.94 28.69
C THR A 186 -14.61 -9.19 27.34
N ARG A 187 -15.70 -9.28 26.56
CA ARG A 187 -15.86 -8.51 25.30
C ARG A 187 -15.88 -7.01 25.56
N GLN A 188 -16.59 -6.54 26.58
CA GLN A 188 -16.64 -5.12 26.94
C GLN A 188 -15.25 -4.60 27.37
N ARG A 189 -14.50 -5.38 28.18
CA ARG A 189 -13.12 -5.03 28.56
C ARG A 189 -12.17 -4.98 27.35
N ALA A 190 -12.29 -5.93 26.44
CA ALA A 190 -11.49 -5.95 25.21
C ALA A 190 -11.81 -4.75 24.30
N ALA A 191 -13.09 -4.40 24.14
CA ALA A 191 -13.53 -3.24 23.38
C ALA A 191 -13.02 -1.93 24.00
N ALA A 192 -13.14 -1.78 25.33
CA ALA A 192 -12.61 -0.61 26.05
C ALA A 192 -11.08 -0.50 25.93
N ALA A 193 -10.35 -1.62 25.99
CA ALA A 193 -8.90 -1.63 25.79
C ALA A 193 -8.52 -1.26 24.35
N ALA A 194 -9.27 -1.71 23.35
CA ALA A 194 -9.05 -1.35 21.95
C ALA A 194 -9.27 0.16 21.71
N THR A 195 -10.33 0.73 22.29
CA THR A 195 -10.60 2.18 22.23
C THR A 195 -9.46 2.98 22.85
N ARG A 196 -9.02 2.62 24.07
CA ARG A 196 -7.90 3.29 24.74
C ARG A 196 -6.60 3.22 23.92
N ARG A 197 -6.31 2.08 23.27
CA ARG A 197 -5.13 1.95 22.38
C ARG A 197 -5.24 2.86 21.17
N ARG A 198 -6.43 2.96 20.58
CA ARG A 198 -6.69 3.85 19.45
C ARG A 198 -6.51 5.31 19.84
N ASP A 199 -7.07 5.73 20.96
CA ASP A 199 -6.95 7.11 21.46
C ASP A 199 -5.50 7.47 21.77
N ALA A 200 -4.74 6.57 22.40
CA ALA A 200 -3.32 6.74 22.65
C ALA A 200 -2.50 6.86 21.35
N ALA A 201 -2.84 6.09 20.33
CA ALA A 201 -2.21 6.17 19.00
C ALA A 201 -2.51 7.51 18.31
N ILE A 202 -3.76 7.98 18.36
CA ILE A 202 -4.17 9.29 17.86
C ILE A 202 -3.39 10.40 18.54
N ALA A 203 -3.35 10.43 19.88
CA ALA A 203 -2.61 11.42 20.64
C ALA A 203 -1.10 11.40 20.36
N SER A 204 -0.54 10.22 20.06
CA SER A 204 0.87 10.09 19.63
C SER A 204 1.12 10.72 18.26
N LEU A 205 0.21 10.48 17.30
CA LEU A 205 0.29 11.03 15.95
C LEU A 205 0.10 12.56 15.97
N GLU A 206 -0.83 13.08 16.75
CA GLU A 206 -1.04 14.52 16.91
C GLU A 206 0.21 15.22 17.42
N ARG A 207 0.87 14.64 18.42
CA ARG A 207 2.17 15.15 18.92
C ARG A 207 3.28 15.08 17.87
N ALA A 208 3.29 14.05 17.03
CA ALA A 208 4.25 13.93 15.94
C ALA A 208 4.02 14.98 14.85
N VAL A 209 2.76 15.25 14.51
CA VAL A 209 2.37 16.31 13.57
C VAL A 209 2.77 17.69 14.09
N LEU A 210 2.55 17.97 15.39
CA LEU A 210 2.93 19.24 15.97
C LEU A 210 4.44 19.45 15.90
N ARG A 211 5.24 18.45 16.31
CA ARG A 211 6.71 18.50 16.18
C ARG A 211 7.18 18.68 14.74
N ALA A 212 6.53 18.02 13.79
CA ALA A 212 6.86 18.18 12.36
C ALA A 212 6.58 19.60 11.86
N LYS A 213 5.48 20.22 12.29
CA LYS A 213 5.15 21.63 11.97
C LYS A 213 6.18 22.60 12.57
N GLU A 214 6.58 22.40 13.81
CA GLU A 214 7.62 23.21 14.47
C GLU A 214 8.97 23.10 13.74
N ASN A 215 9.40 21.90 13.39
CA ASN A 215 10.61 21.68 12.62
C ASN A 215 10.55 22.30 11.23
N ALA A 216 9.42 22.22 10.55
CA ALA A 216 9.22 22.86 9.26
C ALA A 216 9.30 24.41 9.37
N ALA A 217 8.73 24.99 10.42
CA ALA A 217 8.83 26.42 10.67
C ALA A 217 10.28 26.88 10.96
N LEU A 218 11.03 26.08 11.72
CA LEU A 218 12.45 26.35 11.97
C LEU A 218 13.29 26.26 10.68
N ALA A 219 13.05 25.22 9.88
CA ALA A 219 13.74 25.05 8.60
C ALA A 219 13.43 26.20 7.64
N ARG A 220 12.18 26.69 7.61
CA ARG A 220 11.79 27.85 6.80
C ARG A 220 12.56 29.11 7.21
N ARG A 221 12.63 29.42 8.52
CA ARG A 221 13.39 30.57 9.04
C ARG A 221 14.89 30.45 8.75
N ALA A 222 15.45 29.25 8.77
CA ALA A 222 16.85 29.02 8.42
C ALA A 222 17.09 29.26 6.91
N TRP A 223 16.17 28.82 6.08
CA TRP A 223 16.23 29.03 4.64
C TRP A 223 16.10 30.52 4.29
N ASP A 224 15.16 31.24 4.89
CA ASP A 224 14.98 32.69 4.67
C ASP A 224 16.28 33.45 5.02
N ARG A 225 16.91 33.14 6.18
CA ARG A 225 18.22 33.74 6.57
C ARG A 225 19.33 33.44 5.57
N ALA A 226 19.46 32.19 5.13
CA ALA A 226 20.47 31.81 4.14
C ALA A 226 20.27 32.52 2.80
N THR A 227 19.02 32.75 2.41
CA THR A 227 18.68 33.50 1.18
C THR A 227 19.06 34.97 1.32
N ASP A 228 18.83 35.59 2.47
CA ASP A 228 19.21 36.99 2.74
C ASP A 228 20.73 37.15 2.77
N GLU A 229 21.46 36.19 3.36
CA GLU A 229 22.92 36.17 3.39
C GLU A 229 23.51 36.03 1.99
N LEU A 230 22.93 35.14 1.16
CA LEU A 230 23.34 34.99 -0.23
C LEU A 230 23.14 36.30 -1.02
N ALA A 231 21.97 36.91 -0.92
CA ALA A 231 21.69 38.15 -1.58
C ALA A 231 22.61 39.32 -1.12
N ALA A 232 23.00 39.34 0.16
CA ALA A 232 23.95 40.30 0.68
C ALA A 232 25.37 40.03 0.14
N ALA A 233 25.80 38.78 0.03
CA ALA A 233 27.09 38.40 -0.54
C ALA A 233 27.18 38.74 -2.04
N GLU A 234 26.13 38.49 -2.80
CA GLU A 234 26.02 38.84 -4.23
C GLU A 234 26.14 40.39 -4.44
N ARG A 235 25.42 41.17 -3.63
CA ARG A 235 25.54 42.66 -3.69
C ARG A 235 26.96 43.14 -3.41
N ARG A 236 27.65 42.56 -2.40
CA ARG A 236 29.04 42.87 -2.11
C ARG A 236 29.98 42.47 -3.26
N LEU A 237 29.74 41.32 -3.87
CA LEU A 237 30.56 40.88 -5.00
C LEU A 237 30.43 41.81 -6.21
N VAL A 238 29.19 42.27 -6.54
CA VAL A 238 28.92 43.23 -7.61
C VAL A 238 29.65 44.57 -7.30
N ALA A 239 29.48 45.14 -6.10
CA ALA A 239 30.14 46.38 -5.72
C ALA A 239 31.69 46.31 -5.79
N MET A 240 32.29 45.17 -5.45
CA MET A 240 33.73 44.96 -5.59
C MET A 240 34.20 44.82 -7.03
N ARG A 241 33.36 44.27 -7.91
CA ARG A 241 33.66 44.19 -9.36
C ARG A 241 33.57 45.58 -10.02
N ASP A 242 32.58 46.36 -9.67
CA ASP A 242 32.38 47.72 -10.21
C ASP A 242 33.54 48.66 -9.77
N SER A 243 33.97 48.61 -8.49
CA SER A 243 35.10 49.38 -8.00
C SER A 243 36.44 48.97 -8.61
N ARG A 244 36.55 47.76 -9.18
CA ARG A 244 37.77 47.28 -9.86
C ARG A 244 37.83 47.78 -11.30
N GLN A 245 36.69 48.05 -11.96
CA GLN A 245 36.64 48.62 -13.29
C GLN A 245 36.94 50.13 -13.28
N ASP A 246 36.64 50.84 -12.19
CA ASP A 246 36.92 52.27 -12.04
C ASP A 246 38.39 52.58 -11.70
N VAL A 247 39.24 51.59 -11.37
CA VAL A 247 40.66 51.77 -10.99
C VAL A 247 41.63 51.57 -12.19
N ASP A 248 41.13 51.17 -13.36
CA ASP A 248 41.97 51.03 -14.57
C ASP A 248 41.54 51.97 -15.73
N PRO A 249 41.71 53.28 -15.59
CA PRO A 249 41.52 54.24 -16.69
C PRO A 249 42.86 54.64 -17.33
N SER A 250 43.95 53.84 -17.20
CA SER A 250 45.25 54.27 -17.75
C SER A 250 46.07 53.07 -18.19
N GLY A 251 45.69 52.45 -19.31
CA GLY A 251 46.56 51.60 -20.10
C GLY A 251 47.01 52.39 -21.33
N VAL A 252 48.08 53.10 -21.20
CA VAL A 252 48.87 53.59 -22.35
C VAL A 252 49.63 52.44 -22.96
#